data_5605828f46618fc883139050a012b63e
#
_entry.id   5605828f46618fc883139050a012b63e
#
_cell.length_a   1.000
_cell.length_b   1.000
_cell.length_c   1.000
_cell.angle_alpha   90.00
_cell.angle_beta   90.00
_cell.angle_gamma   90.00
#
_symmetry.space_group_name_H-M   'P 1'
#
loop_
_entity.id
_entity.type
_entity.pdbx_description
1 polymer ?
#
loop_
_entity_poly.entity_id
_entity_poly.type
_entity_poly.pdbx_seq_one_letter_code
_entity_poly.pdbx_strand_id
1 'polypeptide(L)'
;LPSVGAPIVMRDRDAGACKAAVANAERAGVLQDLVIEQGPLSDTSLEAIGATGLVLTNPPYGLRISDGADLRSLYARLGDVVRAGGRRWQLGMLVPDRALAAQTRLTFDAVLRTANGGFPVEVLVSRA
;
A
#
# COMPACT_ATOMS: atom_id res chain seq x y z
N LEU A 1 15.08 19.85 2.05
CA LEU A 1 13.90 19.62 1.20
C LEU A 1 12.72 20.35 1.82
N PRO A 2 11.83 20.98 1.05
CA PRO A 2 10.62 21.55 1.59
C PRO A 2 9.78 20.45 2.24
N SER A 3 9.15 20.73 3.39
CA SER A 3 8.28 19.79 4.07
C SER A 3 7.11 19.41 3.17
N VAL A 4 6.73 18.14 3.19
CA VAL A 4 5.55 17.67 2.46
C VAL A 4 4.31 18.20 3.17
N GLY A 5 3.47 18.97 2.47
CA GLY A 5 2.28 19.61 3.04
C GLY A 5 1.12 18.64 3.36
N ALA A 6 1.35 17.32 3.28
CA ALA A 6 0.38 16.28 3.57
C ALA A 6 1.03 15.20 4.47
N PRO A 7 0.27 14.56 5.38
CA PRO A 7 0.80 13.49 6.19
C PRO A 7 1.19 12.28 5.33
N ILE A 8 2.37 11.71 5.59
CA ILE A 8 2.82 10.45 5.01
C ILE A 8 2.81 9.42 6.14
N VAL A 9 1.89 8.47 6.07
CA VAL A 9 1.76 7.40 7.07
C VAL A 9 2.24 6.09 6.45
N MET A 10 3.22 5.47 7.07
CA MET A 10 3.68 4.12 6.75
C MET A 10 3.16 3.14 7.81
N ARG A 11 2.62 2.02 7.38
CA ARG A 11 2.10 1.00 8.29
C ARG A 11 2.52 -0.40 7.87
N ASP A 12 2.96 -1.20 8.82
CA ASP A 12 3.23 -2.62 8.65
C ASP A 12 2.85 -3.38 9.92
N ARG A 13 2.42 -4.64 9.77
CA ARG A 13 2.15 -5.53 10.91
C ARG A 13 3.44 -6.02 11.58
N ASP A 14 4.53 -6.08 10.84
CA ASP A 14 5.83 -6.57 11.29
C ASP A 14 6.63 -5.47 11.98
N ALA A 15 6.97 -5.70 13.26
CA ALA A 15 7.75 -4.75 14.04
C ALA A 15 9.17 -4.56 13.49
N GLY A 16 9.76 -5.59 12.87
CA GLY A 16 11.08 -5.53 12.25
C GLY A 16 11.05 -4.63 11.02
N ALA A 17 10.00 -4.74 10.20
CA ALA A 17 9.79 -3.86 9.05
C ALA A 17 9.63 -2.40 9.48
N CYS A 18 8.86 -2.13 10.54
CA CYS A 18 8.72 -0.78 11.09
C CYS A 18 10.06 -0.22 11.60
N LYS A 19 10.86 -1.01 12.33
CA LYS A 19 12.20 -0.61 12.77
C LYS A 19 13.14 -0.30 11.60
N ALA A 20 13.14 -1.14 10.57
CA ALA A 20 13.93 -0.93 9.36
C ALA A 20 13.51 0.36 8.63
N ALA A 21 12.21 0.65 8.58
CA ALA A 21 11.68 1.87 8.00
C ALA A 21 12.16 3.12 8.75
N VAL A 22 12.11 3.12 10.09
CA VAL A 22 12.64 4.21 10.92
C VAL A 22 14.12 4.44 10.62
N ALA A 23 14.96 3.40 10.67
CA ALA A 23 16.37 3.50 10.40
C ALA A 23 16.68 3.99 8.97
N ASN A 24 15.87 3.60 7.98
CA ASN A 24 15.99 4.08 6.61
C ASN A 24 15.61 5.56 6.49
N ALA A 25 14.53 5.97 7.15
CA ALA A 25 14.07 7.36 7.16
C ALA A 25 15.07 8.29 7.85
N GLU A 26 15.69 7.84 8.95
CA GLU A 26 16.77 8.57 9.62
C GLU A 26 17.97 8.78 8.71
N ARG A 27 18.45 7.70 8.04
CA ARG A 27 19.56 7.80 7.08
C ARG A 27 19.26 8.71 5.90
N ALA A 28 18.00 8.74 5.46
CA ALA A 28 17.54 9.62 4.39
C ALA A 28 17.28 11.06 4.86
N GLY A 29 17.26 11.33 6.15
CA GLY A 29 16.98 12.65 6.73
C GLY A 29 15.53 13.10 6.56
N VAL A 30 14.57 12.15 6.51
CA VAL A 30 13.15 12.42 6.27
C VAL A 30 12.22 11.89 7.37
N LEU A 31 12.78 11.40 8.47
CA LEU A 31 11.97 10.79 9.54
C LEU A 31 10.91 11.77 10.09
N GLN A 32 11.22 13.06 10.15
CA GLN A 32 10.31 14.11 10.62
C GLN A 32 9.07 14.30 9.74
N ASP A 33 9.11 13.81 8.49
CA ASP A 33 8.02 13.92 7.54
C ASP A 33 7.12 12.66 7.51
N LEU A 34 7.45 11.65 8.33
CA LEU A 34 6.80 10.34 8.33
C LEU A 34 6.16 10.03 9.68
N VAL A 35 5.00 9.41 9.63
CA VAL A 35 4.39 8.70 10.76
C VAL A 35 4.53 7.20 10.48
N ILE A 36 5.24 6.47 11.34
CA ILE A 36 5.46 5.03 11.17
C ILE A 36 4.71 4.29 12.27
N GLU A 37 3.76 3.46 11.89
CA GLU A 37 2.86 2.75 12.80
C GLU A 37 2.96 1.23 12.61
N GLN A 38 3.00 0.50 13.71
CA GLN A 38 2.83 -0.95 13.67
C GLN A 38 1.35 -1.31 13.80
N GLY A 39 0.86 -2.12 12.87
CA GLY A 39 -0.49 -2.65 12.96
C GLY A 39 -0.94 -3.35 11.68
N PRO A 40 -1.96 -4.22 11.79
CA PRO A 40 -2.52 -4.91 10.64
C PRO A 40 -3.30 -3.95 9.73
N LEU A 41 -3.44 -4.34 8.47
CA LEU A 41 -4.24 -3.60 7.49
C LEU A 41 -5.69 -3.38 7.94
N SER A 42 -6.27 -4.36 8.67
CA SER A 42 -7.64 -4.29 9.16
C SER A 42 -7.93 -3.12 10.09
N ASP A 43 -6.90 -2.62 10.77
CA ASP A 43 -7.03 -1.55 11.76
C ASP A 43 -6.73 -0.16 11.17
N THR A 44 -6.57 -0.09 9.84
CA THR A 44 -6.31 1.16 9.15
C THR A 44 -7.60 1.95 8.95
N SER A 45 -7.65 3.17 9.49
CA SER A 45 -8.70 4.15 9.22
C SER A 45 -8.15 5.28 8.37
N LEU A 46 -8.53 5.30 7.09
CA LEU A 46 -8.11 6.37 6.18
C LEU A 46 -8.74 7.72 6.52
N GLU A 47 -9.97 7.71 7.05
CA GLU A 47 -10.66 8.92 7.51
C GLU A 47 -9.89 9.62 8.64
N ALA A 48 -9.24 8.85 9.52
CA ALA A 48 -8.41 9.41 10.59
C ALA A 48 -7.12 10.08 10.06
N ILE A 49 -6.64 9.67 8.87
CA ILE A 49 -5.47 10.26 8.22
C ILE A 49 -5.85 11.53 7.46
N GLY A 50 -6.99 11.52 6.78
CA GLY A 50 -7.45 12.69 6.04
C GLY A 50 -8.65 12.42 5.14
N ALA A 51 -9.22 13.49 4.59
CA ALA A 51 -10.40 13.41 3.73
C ALA A 51 -10.09 12.91 2.32
N THR A 52 -8.83 12.87 1.92
CA THR A 52 -8.37 12.44 0.58
C THR A 52 -6.94 11.93 0.66
N GLY A 53 -6.59 11.00 -0.19
CA GLY A 53 -5.22 10.51 -0.27
C GLY A 53 -5.02 9.34 -1.22
N LEU A 54 -3.80 8.82 -1.19
CA LEU A 54 -3.37 7.66 -1.96
C LEU A 54 -2.81 6.61 -0.99
N VAL A 55 -3.39 5.43 -1.00
CA VAL A 55 -2.75 4.24 -0.44
C VAL A 55 -1.82 3.66 -1.50
N LEU A 56 -0.53 3.56 -1.19
CA LEU A 56 0.45 2.99 -2.11
C LEU A 56 1.06 1.73 -1.48
N THR A 57 1.03 0.62 -2.21
CA THR A 57 1.52 -0.66 -1.70
C THR A 57 2.13 -1.53 -2.79
N ASN A 58 3.08 -2.38 -2.37
CA ASN A 58 3.58 -3.51 -3.15
C ASN A 58 3.15 -4.80 -2.41
N PRO A 59 1.90 -5.23 -2.57
CA PRO A 59 1.39 -6.37 -1.82
C PRO A 59 2.09 -7.67 -2.25
N PRO A 60 2.15 -8.68 -1.38
CA PRO A 60 2.76 -9.96 -1.73
C PRO A 60 2.03 -10.63 -2.90
N TYR A 61 2.78 -11.33 -3.74
CA TYR A 61 2.27 -12.11 -4.87
C TYR A 61 3.17 -13.34 -5.14
N GLY A 62 2.61 -14.36 -5.77
CA GLY A 62 3.32 -15.59 -6.15
C GLY A 62 3.68 -16.49 -4.96
N LEU A 63 4.76 -17.27 -5.11
CA LEU A 63 5.19 -18.30 -4.16
C LEU A 63 5.86 -17.75 -2.87
N ARG A 64 5.89 -16.46 -2.65
CA ARG A 64 6.55 -15.84 -1.49
C ARG A 64 5.73 -15.85 -0.21
N ILE A 65 4.60 -16.54 -0.20
CA ILE A 65 3.78 -16.66 0.99
C ILE A 65 4.05 -18.02 1.62
N SER A 66 4.91 -18.01 2.62
CA SER A 66 5.31 -19.18 3.37
C SER A 66 4.20 -19.77 4.27
N ASP A 67 3.06 -19.11 4.42
CA ASP A 67 2.08 -19.46 5.46
C ASP A 67 0.67 -19.79 4.93
N GLY A 68 0.50 -20.10 3.65
CA GLY A 68 -0.82 -20.47 3.09
C GLY A 68 -1.90 -19.39 3.25
N ALA A 69 -1.51 -18.16 3.56
CA ALA A 69 -2.43 -17.05 3.66
C ALA A 69 -3.09 -16.82 2.30
N ASP A 70 -4.42 -16.77 2.30
CA ASP A 70 -5.19 -16.53 1.10
C ASP A 70 -4.95 -15.09 0.60
N LEU A 71 -4.15 -14.97 -0.47
CA LEU A 71 -3.87 -13.69 -1.14
C LEU A 71 -5.14 -12.95 -1.52
N ARG A 72 -6.17 -13.68 -1.92
CA ARG A 72 -7.46 -13.08 -2.32
C ARG A 72 -8.07 -12.31 -1.16
N SER A 73 -8.01 -12.87 0.06
CA SER A 73 -8.51 -12.22 1.27
C SER A 73 -7.73 -10.93 1.59
N LEU A 74 -6.40 -10.94 1.39
CA LEU A 74 -5.57 -9.75 1.57
C LEU A 74 -5.97 -8.63 0.60
N TYR A 75 -6.09 -8.95 -0.71
CA TYR A 75 -6.48 -7.96 -1.71
C TYR A 75 -7.93 -7.49 -1.53
N ALA A 76 -8.85 -8.38 -1.15
CA ALA A 76 -10.22 -7.99 -0.80
C ALA A 76 -10.23 -7.00 0.37
N ARG A 77 -9.48 -7.28 1.43
CA ARG A 77 -9.35 -6.38 2.59
C ARG A 77 -8.75 -5.03 2.22
N LEU A 78 -7.73 -5.01 1.36
CA LEU A 78 -7.15 -3.77 0.86
C LEU A 78 -8.20 -2.90 0.15
N GLY A 79 -9.03 -3.51 -0.68
CA GLY A 79 -10.15 -2.83 -1.32
C GLY A 79 -11.20 -2.32 -0.31
N ASP A 80 -11.50 -3.10 0.73
CA ASP A 80 -12.46 -2.69 1.79
C ASP A 80 -11.95 -1.43 2.53
N VAL A 81 -10.67 -1.41 2.91
CA VAL A 81 -10.05 -0.25 3.58
C VAL A 81 -10.13 1.01 2.72
N VAL A 82 -9.81 0.89 1.43
CA VAL A 82 -9.85 2.05 0.52
C VAL A 82 -11.28 2.54 0.29
N ARG A 83 -12.25 1.65 0.11
CA ARG A 83 -13.66 2.03 -0.02
C ARG A 83 -14.21 2.68 1.25
N ALA A 84 -13.82 2.21 2.43
CA ALA A 84 -14.20 2.81 3.70
C ALA A 84 -13.69 4.25 3.85
N GLY A 85 -12.51 4.58 3.28
CA GLY A 85 -11.98 5.95 3.24
C GLY A 85 -12.75 6.91 2.32
N GLY A 86 -13.69 6.38 1.53
CA GLY A 86 -14.54 7.16 0.64
C GLY A 86 -13.92 7.45 -0.74
N ARG A 87 -14.71 8.13 -1.59
CA ARG A 87 -14.38 8.33 -3.02
C ARG A 87 -13.10 9.13 -3.31
N ARG A 88 -12.58 9.84 -2.34
CA ARG A 88 -11.38 10.66 -2.50
C ARG A 88 -10.09 9.92 -2.13
N TRP A 89 -10.19 8.65 -1.77
CA TRP A 89 -9.05 7.78 -1.55
C TRP A 89 -8.86 6.88 -2.76
N GLN A 90 -7.62 6.80 -3.21
CA GLN A 90 -7.20 5.94 -4.31
C GLN A 90 -6.25 4.86 -3.81
N LEU A 91 -6.17 3.76 -4.54
CA LEU A 91 -5.22 2.68 -4.33
C LEU A 91 -4.24 2.61 -5.49
N GLY A 92 -2.96 2.80 -5.20
CA GLY A 92 -1.85 2.49 -6.09
C GLY A 92 -1.19 1.17 -5.68
N MET A 93 -1.00 0.24 -6.60
CA MET A 93 -0.33 -1.01 -6.29
C MET A 93 0.50 -1.55 -7.45
N LEU A 94 1.55 -2.28 -7.08
CA LEU A 94 2.39 -3.02 -8.01
C LEU A 94 1.91 -4.47 -8.05
N VAL A 95 1.51 -4.97 -9.21
CA VAL A 95 0.99 -6.33 -9.35
C VAL A 95 1.51 -7.02 -10.62
N PRO A 96 1.77 -8.34 -10.57
CA PRO A 96 2.10 -9.13 -11.75
C PRO A 96 0.84 -9.62 -12.48
N ASP A 97 -0.30 -9.67 -11.80
CA ASP A 97 -1.54 -10.26 -12.29
C ASP A 97 -2.76 -9.41 -11.91
N ARG A 98 -3.53 -9.02 -12.91
CA ARG A 98 -4.78 -8.28 -12.73
C ARG A 98 -5.89 -9.07 -12.04
N ALA A 99 -5.82 -10.40 -12.04
CA ALA A 99 -6.78 -11.22 -11.32
C ALA A 99 -6.69 -11.00 -9.80
N LEU A 100 -5.49 -10.76 -9.27
CA LEU A 100 -5.31 -10.36 -7.87
C LEU A 100 -5.87 -8.95 -7.62
N ALA A 101 -5.58 -8.00 -8.51
CA ALA A 101 -6.12 -6.65 -8.41
C ALA A 101 -7.66 -6.64 -8.42
N ALA A 102 -8.30 -7.50 -9.21
CA ALA A 102 -9.76 -7.64 -9.26
C ALA A 102 -10.38 -8.05 -7.90
N GLN A 103 -9.64 -8.73 -7.02
CA GLN A 103 -10.12 -9.09 -5.69
C GLN A 103 -10.41 -7.87 -4.81
N THR A 104 -9.79 -6.72 -5.09
CA THR A 104 -10.08 -5.46 -4.38
C THR A 104 -11.47 -4.90 -4.70
N ARG A 105 -12.11 -5.34 -5.78
CA ARG A 105 -13.37 -4.78 -6.32
C ARG A 105 -13.27 -3.30 -6.68
N LEU A 106 -12.08 -2.80 -7.00
CA LEU A 106 -11.84 -1.46 -7.53
C LEU A 106 -11.56 -1.54 -9.02
N THR A 107 -11.83 -0.45 -9.73
CA THR A 107 -11.48 -0.31 -11.15
C THR A 107 -10.14 0.41 -11.26
N PHE A 108 -9.24 -0.08 -12.11
CA PHE A 108 -7.88 0.41 -12.23
C PHE A 108 -7.51 0.84 -13.64
N ASP A 109 -6.65 1.85 -13.71
CA ASP A 109 -5.86 2.19 -14.88
C ASP A 109 -4.41 1.74 -14.65
N ALA A 110 -3.77 1.19 -15.69
CA ALA A 110 -2.34 0.91 -15.65
C ALA A 110 -1.59 2.20 -16.00
N VAL A 111 -0.77 2.67 -15.05
CA VAL A 111 0.01 3.91 -15.22
C VAL A 111 1.46 3.63 -15.62
N LEU A 112 1.96 2.42 -15.35
CA LEU A 112 3.32 2.01 -15.70
C LEU A 112 3.37 0.50 -15.87
N ARG A 113 4.18 0.04 -16.84
CA ARG A 113 4.60 -1.36 -16.98
C ARG A 113 6.10 -1.43 -16.81
N THR A 114 6.57 -2.36 -15.98
CA THR A 114 7.98 -2.53 -15.64
C THR A 114 8.27 -3.98 -15.25
N ALA A 115 9.45 -4.23 -14.72
CA ALA A 115 9.82 -5.53 -14.16
C ALA A 115 10.28 -5.36 -12.71
N ASN A 116 9.90 -6.29 -11.85
CA ASN A 116 10.34 -6.37 -10.46
C ASN A 116 10.96 -7.75 -10.21
N GLY A 117 12.28 -7.78 -9.94
CA GLY A 117 13.01 -9.03 -9.75
C GLY A 117 12.95 -9.97 -10.97
N GLY A 118 12.91 -9.42 -12.20
CA GLY A 118 12.80 -10.19 -13.44
C GLY A 118 11.37 -10.57 -13.86
N PHE A 119 10.37 -10.29 -13.05
CA PHE A 119 8.97 -10.54 -13.37
C PHE A 119 8.29 -9.29 -13.94
N PRO A 120 7.53 -9.40 -15.05
CA PRO A 120 6.74 -8.29 -15.55
C PRO A 120 5.65 -7.92 -14.54
N VAL A 121 5.52 -6.62 -14.26
CA VAL A 121 4.54 -6.08 -13.32
C VAL A 121 3.93 -4.79 -13.86
N GLU A 122 2.72 -4.49 -13.40
CA GLU A 122 2.04 -3.24 -13.69
C GLU A 122 1.88 -2.43 -12.40
N VAL A 123 2.07 -1.12 -12.51
CA VAL A 123 1.60 -0.17 -11.48
C VAL A 123 0.18 0.21 -11.87
N LEU A 124 -0.75 -0.15 -11.02
CA LEU A 124 -2.17 0.14 -11.18
C LEU A 124 -2.57 1.25 -10.20
N VAL A 125 -3.41 2.17 -10.66
CA VAL A 125 -4.03 3.20 -9.79
C VAL A 125 -5.54 3.10 -9.96
N SER A 126 -6.27 3.03 -8.83
CA SER A 126 -7.71 2.97 -8.86
C SER A 126 -8.32 4.28 -9.32
N ARG A 127 -9.43 4.19 -10.05
CA ARG A 127 -10.26 5.36 -10.35
C ARG A 127 -10.94 5.86 -9.08
N ALA A 128 -11.08 7.16 -9.00
CA ALA A 128 -11.82 7.81 -7.92
C ALA A 128 -13.33 7.51 -8.01
#